data_d337ef3fa255f3c302902891bf4f70e9
#
_entry.id   d337ef3fa255f3c302902891bf4f70e9
#
_cell.length_a   1.000
_cell.length_b   1.000
_cell.length_c   1.000
_cell.angle_alpha   90.00
_cell.angle_beta   90.00
_cell.angle_gamma   90.00
#
_symmetry.space_group_name_H-M   'P 1'
#
loop_
_entity.id
_entity.type
_entity.pdbx_description
1 polymer ?
#
loop_
_entity_poly.entity_id
_entity_poly.type
_entity_poly.pdbx_seq_one_letter_code
_entity_poly.pdbx_strand_id
1 'polypeptide(L)'
;MRAASGAKLDAALASLGWHDMLDEIPDIAIPLVFRLLGETGAHAPVLNDVVLSAAGKATGGLTPLPLAGDSWVVWKREDIPSSAIDDELPIHPVAEGDSAAHAGLAAGRQALGWWLVGASRAMLALARQHALDRVQFGRHISSFQAIRHRLAETLVAIEGAEATLQAATDASDDPDGLACLLAKAAAGRAALTAARHCQQVLGGIGFTAEHTLHRHVKRALLLDSLLGSTRELTHEAGKILRAKGFAPRLAEL
;
A
#
# COMPACT_ATOMS: atom_id res chain seq x y z
N MET A 1 15.61 18.20 0.53
CA MET A 1 14.53 18.46 1.52
C MET A 1 13.86 17.13 1.85
N ARG A 2 13.80 16.72 3.13
CA ARG A 2 12.94 15.61 3.52
C ARG A 2 11.49 16.06 3.31
N ALA A 3 10.68 15.28 2.58
CA ALA A 3 9.24 15.52 2.49
C ALA A 3 8.64 15.57 3.90
N ALA A 4 7.62 16.41 4.11
CA ALA A 4 6.88 16.42 5.36
C ALA A 4 6.29 15.03 5.61
N SER A 5 6.22 14.60 6.87
CA SER A 5 5.71 13.28 7.25
C SER A 5 5.03 13.38 8.62
N GLY A 6 4.22 12.38 8.99
CA GLY A 6 3.52 12.35 10.27
C GLY A 6 2.53 13.50 10.44
N ALA A 7 2.42 14.03 11.65
CA ALA A 7 1.49 15.10 12.00
C ALA A 7 1.64 16.37 11.14
N LYS A 8 2.87 16.68 10.67
CA LYS A 8 3.10 17.85 9.79
C LYS A 8 2.47 17.65 8.41
N LEU A 9 2.57 16.45 7.85
CA LEU A 9 1.93 16.15 6.56
C LEU A 9 0.42 16.06 6.72
N ASP A 10 -0.07 15.48 7.80
CA ASP A 10 -1.50 15.42 8.13
C ASP A 10 -2.12 16.82 8.16
N ALA A 11 -1.52 17.75 8.91
CA ALA A 11 -1.97 19.14 8.96
C ALA A 11 -1.90 19.85 7.58
N ALA A 12 -0.87 19.58 6.79
CA ALA A 12 -0.75 20.15 5.44
C ALA A 12 -1.84 19.62 4.50
N LEU A 13 -2.13 18.32 4.53
CA LEU A 13 -3.22 17.72 3.74
C LEU A 13 -4.58 18.27 4.17
N ALA A 14 -4.83 18.40 5.46
CA ALA A 14 -6.06 19.03 5.96
C ALA A 14 -6.20 20.47 5.46
N SER A 15 -5.11 21.26 5.46
CA SER A 15 -5.13 22.65 4.96
C SER A 15 -5.32 22.75 3.44
N LEU A 16 -5.01 21.69 2.69
CA LEU A 16 -5.26 21.57 1.26
C LEU A 16 -6.69 21.10 0.92
N GLY A 17 -7.54 20.88 1.93
CA GLY A 17 -8.91 20.41 1.72
C GLY A 17 -9.04 18.90 1.57
N TRP A 18 -8.18 18.12 2.23
CA TRP A 18 -8.21 16.65 2.17
C TRP A 18 -9.61 16.07 2.47
N HIS A 19 -10.29 16.59 3.49
CA HIS A 19 -11.61 16.10 3.86
C HIS A 19 -12.66 16.39 2.78
N ASP A 20 -12.65 17.60 2.21
CA ASP A 20 -13.55 17.98 1.13
C ASP A 20 -13.29 17.13 -0.13
N MET A 21 -12.00 16.85 -0.44
CA MET A 21 -11.64 15.97 -1.57
C MET A 21 -12.11 14.52 -1.36
N LEU A 22 -12.12 14.01 -0.12
CA LEU A 22 -12.68 12.69 0.17
C LEU A 22 -14.19 12.62 -0.02
N ASP A 23 -14.89 13.71 0.26
CA ASP A 23 -16.34 13.77 0.12
C ASP A 23 -16.78 14.02 -1.34
N GLU A 24 -16.03 14.85 -2.10
CA GLU A 24 -16.43 15.28 -3.44
C GLU A 24 -15.82 14.41 -4.56
N ILE A 25 -14.56 13.98 -4.41
CA ILE A 25 -13.78 13.31 -5.47
C ILE A 25 -12.91 12.15 -4.93
N PRO A 26 -13.46 11.23 -4.12
CA PRO A 26 -12.67 10.15 -3.49
C PRO A 26 -11.92 9.30 -4.50
N ASP A 27 -12.51 9.04 -5.68
CA ASP A 27 -11.93 8.21 -6.75
C ASP A 27 -10.68 8.82 -7.40
N ILE A 28 -10.43 10.10 -7.20
CA ILE A 28 -9.23 10.81 -7.64
C ILE A 28 -8.28 11.05 -6.46
N ALA A 29 -8.81 11.52 -5.33
CA ALA A 29 -8.03 11.92 -4.17
C ALA A 29 -7.29 10.74 -3.53
N ILE A 30 -7.98 9.60 -3.35
CA ILE A 30 -7.38 8.40 -2.75
C ILE A 30 -6.21 7.88 -3.59
N PRO A 31 -6.37 7.56 -4.89
CA PRO A 31 -5.25 7.10 -5.71
C PRO A 31 -4.06 8.06 -5.72
N LEU A 32 -4.32 9.35 -5.87
CA LEU A 32 -3.28 10.36 -5.94
C LEU A 32 -2.46 10.45 -4.65
N VAL A 33 -3.14 10.66 -3.51
CA VAL A 33 -2.48 10.88 -2.22
C VAL A 33 -1.74 9.62 -1.77
N PHE A 34 -2.37 8.46 -1.84
CA PHE A 34 -1.75 7.22 -1.35
C PHE A 34 -0.60 6.74 -2.23
N ARG A 35 -0.69 6.92 -3.55
CA ARG A 35 0.44 6.66 -4.44
C ARG A 35 1.63 7.56 -4.11
N LEU A 36 1.41 8.87 -3.93
CA LEU A 36 2.46 9.82 -3.57
C LEU A 36 3.08 9.51 -2.20
N LEU A 37 2.30 9.09 -1.20
CA LEU A 37 2.84 8.62 0.09
C LEU A 37 3.81 7.44 -0.12
N GLY A 38 3.46 6.50 -1.01
CA GLY A 38 4.31 5.37 -1.35
C GLY A 38 5.59 5.78 -2.08
N GLU A 39 5.48 6.60 -3.10
CA GLU A 39 6.61 7.07 -3.92
C GLU A 39 7.61 7.89 -3.11
N THR A 40 7.14 8.75 -2.21
CA THR A 40 7.98 9.62 -1.39
C THR A 40 8.51 8.96 -0.12
N GLY A 41 7.91 7.84 0.30
CA GLY A 41 8.17 7.23 1.61
C GLY A 41 7.64 8.05 2.78
N ALA A 42 6.85 9.10 2.53
CA ALA A 42 6.16 9.88 3.55
C ALA A 42 4.99 9.08 4.16
N HIS A 43 4.48 9.53 5.30
CA HIS A 43 3.29 8.97 5.91
C HIS A 43 2.42 10.06 6.56
N ALA A 44 1.13 9.81 6.62
CA ALA A 44 0.15 10.54 7.40
C ALA A 44 -0.99 9.59 7.77
N PRO A 45 -1.73 9.79 8.86
CA PRO A 45 -2.79 8.89 9.32
C PRO A 45 -4.10 9.03 8.52
N VAL A 46 -4.02 9.47 7.27
CA VAL A 46 -5.14 9.71 6.34
C VAL A 46 -5.94 8.43 5.98
N LEU A 47 -5.37 7.24 6.28
CA LEU A 47 -6.12 5.99 6.15
C LEU A 47 -7.32 5.94 7.10
N ASN A 48 -7.20 6.53 8.31
CA ASN A 48 -8.33 6.65 9.22
C ASN A 48 -9.49 7.42 8.57
N ASP A 49 -9.17 8.52 7.88
CA ASP A 49 -10.18 9.36 7.24
C ASP A 49 -10.91 8.63 6.12
N VAL A 50 -10.16 7.87 5.28
CA VAL A 50 -10.76 7.04 4.23
C VAL A 50 -11.73 6.02 4.80
N VAL A 51 -11.30 5.29 5.86
CA VAL A 51 -12.14 4.25 6.49
C VAL A 51 -13.36 4.88 7.17
N LEU A 52 -13.21 6.01 7.84
CA LEU A 52 -14.29 6.70 8.54
C LEU A 52 -15.28 7.31 7.55
N SER A 53 -14.82 8.04 6.54
CA SER A 53 -15.67 8.67 5.51
C SER A 53 -16.51 7.61 4.79
N ALA A 54 -15.89 6.54 4.28
CA ALA A 54 -16.60 5.45 3.60
C ALA A 54 -17.57 4.68 4.53
N ALA A 55 -17.36 4.72 5.85
CA ALA A 55 -18.27 4.18 6.85
C ALA A 55 -19.39 5.18 7.25
N GLY A 56 -19.46 6.36 6.62
CA GLY A 56 -20.43 7.41 6.96
C GLY A 56 -20.17 8.09 8.31
N LYS A 57 -18.93 8.04 8.81
CA LYS A 57 -18.51 8.65 10.07
C LYS A 57 -17.68 9.91 9.82
N ALA A 58 -17.65 10.81 10.82
CA ALA A 58 -16.83 12.02 10.75
C ALA A 58 -15.34 11.69 10.65
N THR A 59 -14.64 12.35 9.73
CA THR A 59 -13.18 12.28 9.54
C THR A 59 -12.43 12.98 10.69
N GLY A 60 -11.11 12.87 10.71
CA GLY A 60 -10.27 13.47 11.77
C GLY A 60 -10.12 12.60 13.02
N GLY A 61 -10.92 11.55 13.16
CA GLY A 61 -10.89 10.62 14.29
C GLY A 61 -9.81 9.52 14.16
N LEU A 62 -9.84 8.62 15.16
CA LEU A 62 -9.09 7.35 15.15
C LEU A 62 -10.08 6.21 14.96
N THR A 63 -9.65 5.17 14.26
CA THR A 63 -10.43 3.93 14.13
C THR A 63 -9.52 2.74 14.31
N PRO A 64 -9.95 1.68 15.03
CA PRO A 64 -9.24 0.42 15.03
C PRO A 64 -9.22 -0.17 13.62
N LEU A 65 -8.05 -0.64 13.20
CA LEU A 65 -7.80 -1.22 11.89
C LEU A 65 -7.40 -2.69 12.07
N PRO A 66 -7.99 -3.63 11.34
CA PRO A 66 -7.56 -5.02 11.35
C PRO A 66 -6.13 -5.14 10.84
N LEU A 67 -5.32 -5.94 11.54
CA LEU A 67 -3.99 -6.35 11.12
C LEU A 67 -4.00 -7.88 10.94
N ALA A 68 -3.18 -8.38 10.02
CA ALA A 68 -3.07 -9.82 9.76
C ALA A 68 -2.86 -10.64 11.05
N GLY A 69 -3.43 -11.86 11.09
CA GLY A 69 -3.36 -12.72 12.27
C GLY A 69 -4.32 -12.33 13.39
N ASP A 70 -5.51 -11.86 13.05
CA ASP A 70 -6.58 -11.50 13.99
C ASP A 70 -6.17 -10.46 15.05
N SER A 71 -5.23 -9.59 14.68
CA SER A 71 -4.74 -8.51 15.53
C SER A 71 -5.39 -7.19 15.14
N TRP A 72 -5.33 -6.22 16.05
CA TRP A 72 -5.89 -4.89 15.84
C TRP A 72 -4.87 -3.82 16.16
N VAL A 73 -4.92 -2.72 15.40
CA VAL A 73 -4.06 -1.56 15.58
C VAL A 73 -4.83 -0.26 15.46
N VAL A 74 -4.26 0.81 16.02
CA VAL A 74 -4.70 2.19 15.74
C VAL A 74 -3.54 2.98 15.15
N TRP A 75 -3.84 3.81 14.17
CA TRP A 75 -2.87 4.75 13.61
C TRP A 75 -3.08 6.12 14.24
N LYS A 76 -2.16 6.49 15.16
CA LYS A 76 -2.26 7.75 15.89
C LYS A 76 -1.88 8.94 15.02
N ARG A 77 -2.51 10.11 15.30
CA ARG A 77 -2.20 11.37 14.61
C ARG A 77 -1.00 12.09 15.22
N GLU A 78 -0.73 11.83 16.49
CA GLU A 78 0.40 12.41 17.19
C GLU A 78 1.60 11.45 17.15
N ASP A 79 2.78 12.02 16.96
CA ASP A 79 4.05 11.28 17.03
C ASP A 79 4.40 11.03 18.50
N ILE A 80 3.81 10.01 19.11
CA ILE A 80 4.14 9.62 20.48
C ILE A 80 5.18 8.50 20.41
N PRO A 81 6.40 8.73 20.94
CA PRO A 81 7.41 7.70 21.01
C PRO A 81 7.04 6.67 22.05
N SER A 82 6.40 5.55 21.68
CA SER A 82 6.35 4.31 22.49
C SER A 82 5.63 3.19 21.77
N SER A 83 6.16 1.98 21.82
CA SER A 83 5.53 0.70 21.43
C SER A 83 4.88 0.65 20.03
N ALA A 84 5.27 1.51 19.10
CA ALA A 84 4.84 1.39 17.71
C ALA A 84 5.44 0.12 17.08
N ILE A 85 4.69 -0.49 16.14
CA ILE A 85 5.16 -1.68 15.40
C ILE A 85 6.33 -1.31 14.47
N ASP A 86 6.36 -0.08 13.99
CA ASP A 86 7.43 0.46 13.14
C ASP A 86 7.93 1.78 13.74
N ASP A 87 9.25 1.98 13.76
CA ASP A 87 9.89 3.17 14.33
C ASP A 87 9.51 4.47 13.61
N GLU A 88 9.00 4.37 12.39
CA GLU A 88 8.62 5.51 11.55
C GLU A 88 7.10 5.73 11.47
N LEU A 89 6.27 4.73 11.83
CA LEU A 89 4.82 4.81 11.75
C LEU A 89 4.19 4.71 13.13
N PRO A 90 3.38 5.70 13.56
CA PRO A 90 2.71 5.68 14.86
C PRO A 90 1.49 4.71 14.86
N ILE A 91 1.74 3.45 14.50
CA ILE A 91 0.77 2.36 14.51
C ILE A 91 0.98 1.53 15.78
N HIS A 92 -0.03 1.46 16.62
CA HIS A 92 0.04 0.84 17.93
C HIS A 92 -0.95 -0.32 18.05
N PRO A 93 -0.53 -1.47 18.62
CA PRO A 93 -1.45 -2.56 18.92
C PRO A 93 -2.56 -2.11 19.88
N VAL A 94 -3.77 -2.66 19.69
CA VAL A 94 -4.89 -2.54 20.61
C VAL A 94 -5.51 -3.91 20.85
N ALA A 95 -6.11 -4.10 22.02
CA ALA A 95 -6.61 -5.42 22.43
C ALA A 95 -7.81 -5.86 21.61
N GLU A 96 -8.69 -4.92 21.26
CA GLU A 96 -9.94 -5.18 20.53
C GLU A 96 -10.21 -4.05 19.54
N GLY A 97 -10.90 -4.39 18.46
CA GLY A 97 -11.40 -3.44 17.47
C GLY A 97 -12.85 -3.73 17.15
N ASP A 98 -13.63 -2.68 16.97
CA ASP A 98 -14.95 -2.82 16.38
C ASP A 98 -14.80 -2.94 14.87
N SER A 99 -15.50 -3.90 14.24
CA SER A 99 -15.38 -4.09 12.80
C SER A 99 -15.85 -2.82 12.09
N ALA A 100 -14.94 -2.17 11.37
CA ALA A 100 -15.33 -1.10 10.47
C ALA A 100 -16.43 -1.60 9.53
N ALA A 101 -17.38 -0.73 9.18
CA ALA A 101 -18.38 -1.05 8.19
C ALA A 101 -17.70 -1.59 6.92
N HIS A 102 -18.35 -2.54 6.23
CA HIS A 102 -17.79 -3.19 5.03
C HIS A 102 -17.26 -2.18 4.01
N ALA A 103 -18.00 -1.09 3.77
CA ALA A 103 -17.57 -0.01 2.88
C ALA A 103 -16.26 0.65 3.33
N GLY A 104 -16.07 0.88 4.64
CA GLY A 104 -14.83 1.44 5.18
C GLY A 104 -13.63 0.53 4.96
N LEU A 105 -13.81 -0.79 5.12
CA LEU A 105 -12.75 -1.76 4.85
C LEU A 105 -12.41 -1.83 3.36
N ALA A 106 -13.39 -1.80 2.47
CA ALA A 106 -13.19 -1.82 1.03
C ALA A 106 -12.39 -0.59 0.56
N ALA A 107 -12.81 0.61 0.94
CA ALA A 107 -12.13 1.86 0.63
C ALA A 107 -10.70 1.91 1.22
N GLY A 108 -10.53 1.46 2.47
CA GLY A 108 -9.22 1.36 3.11
C GLY A 108 -8.28 0.39 2.39
N ARG A 109 -8.77 -0.76 1.93
CA ARG A 109 -8.02 -1.74 1.13
C ARG A 109 -7.56 -1.13 -0.19
N GLN A 110 -8.43 -0.39 -0.86
CA GLN A 110 -8.09 0.31 -2.11
C GLN A 110 -7.01 1.38 -1.87
N ALA A 111 -7.14 2.19 -0.85
CA ALA A 111 -6.14 3.19 -0.46
C ALA A 111 -4.77 2.56 -0.17
N LEU A 112 -4.73 1.47 0.62
CA LEU A 112 -3.51 0.72 0.87
C LEU A 112 -2.91 0.11 -0.40
N GLY A 113 -3.76 -0.36 -1.32
CA GLY A 113 -3.32 -0.85 -2.62
C GLY A 113 -2.53 0.22 -3.40
N TRP A 114 -3.05 1.43 -3.48
CA TRP A 114 -2.35 2.56 -4.12
C TRP A 114 -1.05 2.93 -3.40
N TRP A 115 -1.03 2.85 -2.07
CA TRP A 115 0.21 3.08 -1.32
C TRP A 115 1.27 2.03 -1.62
N LEU A 116 0.89 0.75 -1.67
CA LEU A 116 1.77 -0.36 -2.02
C LEU A 116 2.32 -0.24 -3.44
N VAL A 117 1.50 0.19 -4.40
CA VAL A 117 1.95 0.50 -5.78
C VAL A 117 2.97 1.63 -5.77
N GLY A 118 2.71 2.73 -5.08
CA GLY A 118 3.65 3.85 -4.96
C GLY A 118 5.00 3.42 -4.35
N ALA A 119 4.97 2.66 -3.24
CA ALA A 119 6.18 2.12 -2.63
C ALA A 119 6.95 1.18 -3.56
N SER A 120 6.24 0.38 -4.37
CA SER A 120 6.83 -0.51 -5.36
C SER A 120 7.54 0.25 -6.48
N ARG A 121 6.93 1.34 -6.97
CA ARG A 121 7.55 2.24 -7.96
C ARG A 121 8.82 2.90 -7.41
N ALA A 122 8.80 3.33 -6.14
CA ALA A 122 9.99 3.87 -5.48
C ALA A 122 11.12 2.83 -5.38
N MET A 123 10.80 1.60 -4.95
CA MET A 123 11.77 0.51 -4.87
C MET A 123 12.36 0.18 -6.24
N LEU A 124 11.53 0.10 -7.28
CA LEU A 124 11.97 -0.15 -8.64
C LEU A 124 12.89 0.97 -9.17
N ALA A 125 12.56 2.24 -8.90
CA ALA A 125 13.37 3.38 -9.29
C ALA A 125 14.77 3.34 -8.63
N LEU A 126 14.83 3.04 -7.33
CA LEU A 126 16.08 2.89 -6.59
C LEU A 126 16.95 1.74 -7.15
N ALA A 127 16.34 0.58 -7.41
CA ALA A 127 17.06 -0.57 -7.96
C ALA A 127 17.54 -0.32 -9.40
N ARG A 128 16.71 0.34 -10.21
CA ARG A 128 17.09 0.74 -11.57
C ARG A 128 18.29 1.69 -11.56
N GLN A 129 18.26 2.72 -10.71
CA GLN A 129 19.37 3.68 -10.60
C GLN A 129 20.65 2.96 -10.14
N HIS A 130 20.56 2.14 -9.09
CA HIS A 130 21.70 1.33 -8.64
C HIS A 130 22.27 0.46 -9.76
N ALA A 131 21.43 -0.18 -10.56
CA ALA A 131 21.88 -1.02 -11.66
C ALA A 131 22.59 -0.23 -12.78
N LEU A 132 22.20 1.02 -12.99
CA LEU A 132 22.84 1.92 -13.97
C LEU A 132 24.21 2.43 -13.48
N ASP A 133 24.35 2.65 -12.16
CA ASP A 133 25.56 3.24 -11.59
C ASP A 133 26.61 2.18 -11.21
N ARG A 134 26.19 0.99 -10.80
CA ARG A 134 27.06 -0.04 -10.27
C ARG A 134 27.82 -0.78 -11.38
N VAL A 135 29.14 -0.77 -11.30
CA VAL A 135 30.01 -1.53 -12.21
C VAL A 135 30.53 -2.77 -11.50
N GLN A 136 30.38 -3.94 -12.13
CA GLN A 136 30.96 -5.21 -11.74
C GLN A 136 31.31 -6.02 -12.98
N PHE A 137 32.36 -6.83 -12.90
CA PHE A 137 32.85 -7.64 -14.05
C PHE A 137 33.17 -6.78 -15.29
N GLY A 138 33.68 -5.57 -15.07
CA GLY A 138 34.10 -4.65 -16.13
C GLY A 138 32.98 -3.89 -16.84
N ARG A 139 31.72 -3.98 -16.37
CA ARG A 139 30.56 -3.29 -16.97
C ARG A 139 29.46 -2.97 -15.96
N HIS A 140 28.55 -2.07 -16.34
CA HIS A 140 27.37 -1.76 -15.50
C HIS A 140 26.50 -3.02 -15.33
N ILE A 141 26.00 -3.25 -14.10
CA ILE A 141 25.18 -4.43 -13.81
C ILE A 141 23.85 -4.41 -14.58
N SER A 142 23.38 -3.24 -15.01
CA SER A 142 22.22 -3.08 -15.90
C SER A 142 22.40 -3.77 -17.26
N SER A 143 23.61 -4.13 -17.66
CA SER A 143 23.87 -4.85 -18.91
C SER A 143 23.58 -6.35 -18.82
N PHE A 144 23.45 -6.91 -17.60
CA PHE A 144 23.17 -8.34 -17.42
C PHE A 144 21.67 -8.64 -17.60
N GLN A 145 21.36 -9.66 -18.41
CA GLN A 145 19.97 -10.06 -18.68
C GLN A 145 19.19 -10.39 -17.40
N ALA A 146 19.80 -11.08 -16.44
CA ALA A 146 19.14 -11.44 -15.19
C ALA A 146 18.65 -10.21 -14.40
N ILE A 147 19.41 -9.11 -14.42
CA ILE A 147 19.01 -7.84 -13.79
C ILE A 147 17.86 -7.20 -14.58
N ARG A 148 17.97 -7.13 -15.92
CA ARG A 148 16.92 -6.56 -16.78
C ARG A 148 15.59 -7.30 -16.64
N HIS A 149 15.62 -8.63 -16.69
CA HIS A 149 14.41 -9.46 -16.56
C HIS A 149 13.76 -9.23 -15.20
N ARG A 150 14.53 -9.21 -14.13
CA ARG A 150 14.02 -9.00 -12.77
C ARG A 150 13.36 -7.62 -12.59
N LEU A 151 13.97 -6.57 -13.14
CA LEU A 151 13.37 -5.24 -13.12
C LEU A 151 12.11 -5.17 -14.02
N ALA A 152 12.10 -5.83 -15.17
CA ALA A 152 10.95 -5.90 -16.07
C ALA A 152 9.78 -6.68 -15.43
N GLU A 153 10.04 -7.85 -14.82
CA GLU A 153 9.04 -8.62 -14.08
C GLU A 153 8.42 -7.80 -12.93
N THR A 154 9.27 -7.01 -12.25
CA THR A 154 8.80 -6.11 -11.19
C THR A 154 7.87 -5.03 -11.75
N LEU A 155 8.23 -4.42 -12.88
CA LEU A 155 7.40 -3.42 -13.54
C LEU A 155 6.05 -4.02 -13.97
N VAL A 156 6.06 -5.19 -14.61
CA VAL A 156 4.83 -5.89 -15.03
C VAL A 156 3.92 -6.17 -13.83
N ALA A 157 4.47 -6.59 -12.69
CA ALA A 157 3.69 -6.82 -11.49
C ALA A 157 3.05 -5.52 -10.95
N ILE A 158 3.78 -4.40 -10.99
CA ILE A 158 3.29 -3.08 -10.57
C ILE A 158 2.15 -2.60 -11.50
N GLU A 159 2.37 -2.65 -12.81
CA GLU A 159 1.36 -2.22 -13.81
C GLU A 159 0.09 -3.09 -13.71
N GLY A 160 0.23 -4.41 -13.53
CA GLY A 160 -0.90 -5.30 -13.32
C GLY A 160 -1.68 -4.99 -12.05
N ALA A 161 -1.00 -4.65 -10.95
CA ALA A 161 -1.65 -4.25 -9.70
C ALA A 161 -2.37 -2.90 -9.85
N GLU A 162 -1.78 -1.93 -10.54
CA GLU A 162 -2.38 -0.63 -10.81
C GLU A 162 -3.65 -0.77 -11.67
N ALA A 163 -3.60 -1.58 -12.73
CA ALA A 163 -4.77 -1.88 -13.55
C ALA A 163 -5.89 -2.56 -12.75
N THR A 164 -5.55 -3.47 -11.81
CA THR A 164 -6.52 -4.13 -10.94
C THR A 164 -7.16 -3.14 -9.96
N LEU A 165 -6.39 -2.18 -9.42
CA LEU A 165 -6.91 -1.12 -8.56
C LEU A 165 -7.85 -0.19 -9.32
N GLN A 166 -7.51 0.17 -10.56
CA GLN A 166 -8.37 0.99 -11.41
C GLN A 166 -9.69 0.25 -11.69
N ALA A 167 -9.63 -1.01 -12.08
CA ALA A 167 -10.82 -1.82 -12.30
C ALA A 167 -11.70 -1.95 -11.05
N ALA A 168 -11.09 -1.98 -9.84
CA ALA A 168 -11.85 -2.00 -8.60
C ALA A 168 -12.52 -0.65 -8.28
N THR A 169 -11.94 0.48 -8.73
CA THR A 169 -12.57 1.80 -8.64
C THR A 169 -13.80 1.88 -9.57
N ASP A 170 -13.67 1.33 -10.77
CA ASP A 170 -14.71 1.40 -11.81
C ASP A 170 -15.84 0.38 -11.57
N ALA A 171 -15.66 -0.59 -10.66
CA ALA A 171 -16.63 -1.63 -10.35
C ALA A 171 -17.86 -1.05 -9.62
N SER A 172 -18.95 -0.86 -10.36
CA SER A 172 -20.20 -0.28 -9.85
C SER A 172 -21.06 -1.25 -9.01
N ASP A 173 -20.85 -2.54 -9.11
CA ASP A 173 -21.61 -3.61 -8.43
C ASP A 173 -20.67 -4.62 -7.78
N ASP A 174 -20.14 -4.26 -6.62
CA ASP A 174 -19.25 -5.10 -5.81
C ASP A 174 -19.74 -5.20 -4.35
N PRO A 175 -20.93 -5.78 -4.11
CA PRO A 175 -21.54 -5.82 -2.78
C PRO A 175 -20.71 -6.61 -1.76
N ASP A 176 -19.88 -7.54 -2.22
CA ASP A 176 -19.01 -8.35 -1.37
C ASP A 176 -17.61 -7.76 -1.20
N GLY A 177 -17.30 -6.62 -1.86
CA GLY A 177 -15.98 -6.02 -1.89
C GLY A 177 -14.90 -6.90 -2.54
N LEU A 178 -15.30 -7.81 -3.43
CA LEU A 178 -14.40 -8.78 -4.05
C LEU A 178 -13.34 -8.10 -4.92
N ALA A 179 -13.72 -7.06 -5.67
CA ALA A 179 -12.79 -6.29 -6.49
C ALA A 179 -11.71 -5.62 -5.62
N CYS A 180 -12.09 -4.98 -4.51
CA CYS A 180 -11.16 -4.35 -3.57
C CYS A 180 -10.26 -5.37 -2.87
N LEU A 181 -10.78 -6.57 -2.51
CA LEU A 181 -10.00 -7.67 -1.97
C LEU A 181 -8.90 -8.11 -2.94
N LEU A 182 -9.27 -8.39 -4.18
CA LEU A 182 -8.35 -8.83 -5.24
C LEU A 182 -7.35 -7.75 -5.60
N ALA A 183 -7.77 -6.48 -5.69
CA ALA A 183 -6.92 -5.36 -6.01
C ALA A 183 -5.84 -5.15 -4.93
N LYS A 184 -6.21 -5.13 -3.65
CA LYS A 184 -5.23 -5.04 -2.56
C LYS A 184 -4.31 -6.26 -2.53
N ALA A 185 -4.82 -7.47 -2.73
CA ALA A 185 -4.00 -8.68 -2.78
C ALA A 185 -2.99 -8.64 -3.95
N ALA A 186 -3.39 -8.13 -5.12
CA ALA A 186 -2.49 -7.91 -6.25
C ALA A 186 -1.40 -6.88 -5.94
N ALA A 187 -1.78 -5.75 -5.35
CA ALA A 187 -0.85 -4.68 -4.95
C ALA A 187 0.15 -5.16 -3.88
N GLY A 188 -0.30 -5.90 -2.88
CA GLY A 188 0.59 -6.52 -1.88
C GLY A 188 1.57 -7.51 -2.51
N ARG A 189 1.09 -8.37 -3.40
CA ARG A 189 1.96 -9.31 -4.13
C ARG A 189 3.00 -8.58 -4.98
N ALA A 190 2.62 -7.51 -5.67
CA ALA A 190 3.53 -6.68 -6.45
C ALA A 190 4.58 -6.02 -5.53
N ALA A 191 4.18 -5.49 -4.38
CA ALA A 191 5.08 -4.86 -3.42
C ALA A 191 6.08 -5.84 -2.79
N LEU A 192 5.64 -7.04 -2.40
CA LEU A 192 6.52 -8.09 -1.88
C LEU A 192 7.48 -8.61 -2.96
N THR A 193 7.03 -8.66 -4.22
CA THR A 193 7.88 -9.00 -5.36
C THR A 193 8.91 -7.91 -5.61
N ALA A 194 8.51 -6.64 -5.62
CA ALA A 194 9.40 -5.50 -5.77
C ALA A 194 10.45 -5.47 -4.65
N ALA A 195 10.05 -5.67 -3.40
CA ALA A 195 10.95 -5.73 -2.25
C ALA A 195 12.05 -6.78 -2.48
N ARG A 196 11.66 -8.03 -2.76
CA ARG A 196 12.59 -9.13 -2.98
C ARG A 196 13.50 -8.91 -4.19
N HIS A 197 12.95 -8.47 -5.32
CA HIS A 197 13.71 -8.25 -6.54
C HIS A 197 14.69 -7.09 -6.40
N CYS A 198 14.25 -5.96 -5.83
CA CYS A 198 15.09 -4.79 -5.65
C CYS A 198 16.21 -5.03 -4.63
N GLN A 199 15.94 -5.72 -3.52
CA GLN A 199 16.98 -6.15 -2.59
C GLN A 199 18.04 -7.03 -3.30
N GLN A 200 17.61 -7.97 -4.12
CA GLN A 200 18.53 -8.83 -4.87
C GLN A 200 19.37 -8.03 -5.89
N VAL A 201 18.78 -7.02 -6.56
CA VAL A 201 19.52 -6.17 -7.52
C VAL A 201 20.56 -5.31 -6.81
N LEU A 202 20.24 -4.79 -5.63
CA LEU A 202 21.18 -4.03 -4.82
C LEU A 202 22.29 -4.91 -4.19
N GLY A 203 22.03 -6.21 -4.04
CA GLY A 203 22.96 -7.14 -3.36
C GLY A 203 23.07 -6.81 -1.86
N GLY A 204 24.25 -6.95 -1.28
CA GLY A 204 24.46 -6.79 0.17
C GLY A 204 23.89 -5.51 0.76
N ILE A 205 24.07 -4.36 0.09
CA ILE A 205 23.57 -3.07 0.58
C ILE A 205 22.03 -2.99 0.63
N GLY A 206 21.34 -3.78 -0.22
CA GLY A 206 19.87 -3.85 -0.23
C GLY A 206 19.26 -4.48 1.03
N PHE A 207 20.07 -5.12 1.87
CA PHE A 207 19.67 -5.74 3.12
C PHE A 207 20.10 -4.94 4.36
N THR A 208 20.73 -3.79 4.18
CA THR A 208 21.22 -2.94 5.27
C THR A 208 20.37 -1.67 5.41
N ALA A 209 20.47 -1.04 6.58
CA ALA A 209 19.84 0.26 6.83
C ALA A 209 20.59 1.45 6.18
N GLU A 210 21.74 1.22 5.55
CA GLU A 210 22.54 2.26 4.89
C GLU A 210 21.86 2.78 3.62
N HIS A 211 21.09 1.93 2.93
CA HIS A 211 20.37 2.31 1.72
C HIS A 211 18.88 2.55 2.00
N THR A 212 18.30 3.61 1.43
CA THR A 212 16.90 4.00 1.65
C THR A 212 15.87 2.93 1.27
N LEU A 213 16.25 1.92 0.47
CA LEU A 213 15.37 0.81 0.08
C LEU A 213 14.75 0.12 1.30
N HIS A 214 15.51 -0.04 2.41
CA HIS A 214 15.03 -0.75 3.59
C HIS A 214 13.73 -0.15 4.16
N ARG A 215 13.57 1.19 4.08
CA ARG A 215 12.37 1.89 4.56
C ARG A 215 11.14 1.51 3.75
N HIS A 216 11.27 1.47 2.41
CA HIS A 216 10.17 1.05 1.53
C HIS A 216 9.84 -0.43 1.72
N VAL A 217 10.85 -1.29 1.95
CA VAL A 217 10.64 -2.72 2.23
C VAL A 217 9.88 -2.92 3.54
N LYS A 218 10.33 -2.31 4.64
CA LYS A 218 9.63 -2.36 5.95
C LYS A 218 8.19 -1.86 5.82
N ARG A 219 8.01 -0.72 5.14
CA ARG A 219 6.71 -0.12 4.89
C ARG A 219 5.79 -1.05 4.09
N ALA A 220 6.29 -1.67 3.02
CA ALA A 220 5.52 -2.61 2.20
C ALA A 220 5.06 -3.82 3.01
N LEU A 221 5.91 -4.39 3.87
CA LEU A 221 5.57 -5.50 4.74
C LEU A 221 4.44 -5.14 5.72
N LEU A 222 4.51 -3.97 6.34
CA LEU A 222 3.50 -3.51 7.28
C LEU A 222 2.17 -3.19 6.58
N LEU A 223 2.21 -2.46 5.46
CA LEU A 223 1.00 -2.11 4.69
C LEU A 223 0.34 -3.34 4.06
N ASP A 224 1.11 -4.38 3.67
CA ASP A 224 0.54 -5.64 3.23
C ASP A 224 -0.27 -6.30 4.35
N SER A 225 0.21 -6.24 5.59
CA SER A 225 -0.47 -6.85 6.74
C SER A 225 -1.70 -6.07 7.21
N LEU A 226 -1.82 -4.78 6.89
CA LEU A 226 -2.91 -3.91 7.34
C LEU A 226 -4.17 -4.14 6.50
N LEU A 227 -5.36 -4.24 7.14
CA LEU A 227 -6.66 -4.57 6.56
C LEU A 227 -6.71 -5.93 5.83
N GLY A 228 -5.87 -6.87 6.26
CA GLY A 228 -5.71 -8.22 5.73
C GLY A 228 -4.52 -8.34 4.78
N SER A 229 -3.70 -9.36 5.00
CA SER A 229 -2.54 -9.67 4.16
C SER A 229 -2.93 -10.18 2.77
N THR A 230 -2.01 -10.10 1.81
CA THR A 230 -2.16 -10.71 0.47
C THR A 230 -2.67 -12.15 0.54
N ARG A 231 -2.16 -12.95 1.50
CA ARG A 231 -2.57 -14.35 1.66
C ARG A 231 -4.00 -14.47 2.17
N GLU A 232 -4.36 -13.72 3.22
CA GLU A 232 -5.70 -13.74 3.82
C GLU A 232 -6.76 -13.26 2.83
N LEU A 233 -6.50 -12.14 2.14
CA LEU A 233 -7.42 -11.59 1.15
C LEU A 233 -7.62 -12.52 -0.06
N THR A 234 -6.56 -13.17 -0.54
CA THR A 234 -6.68 -14.17 -1.62
C THR A 234 -7.53 -15.37 -1.17
N HIS A 235 -7.37 -15.79 0.09
CA HIS A 235 -8.16 -16.89 0.62
C HIS A 235 -9.64 -16.48 0.82
N GLU A 236 -9.89 -15.26 1.29
CA GLU A 236 -11.25 -14.72 1.45
C GLU A 236 -11.96 -14.58 0.10
N ALA A 237 -11.28 -14.01 -0.91
CA ALA A 237 -11.80 -13.95 -2.27
C ALA A 237 -12.15 -15.35 -2.82
N GLY A 238 -11.30 -16.34 -2.57
CA GLY A 238 -11.56 -17.73 -2.96
C GLY A 238 -12.80 -18.33 -2.26
N LYS A 239 -13.07 -17.99 -1.00
CA LYS A 239 -14.29 -18.40 -0.29
C LYS A 239 -15.53 -17.76 -0.92
N ILE A 240 -15.48 -16.46 -1.23
CA ILE A 240 -16.60 -15.74 -1.88
C ILE A 240 -16.91 -16.36 -3.25
N LEU A 241 -15.90 -16.56 -4.09
CA LEU A 241 -16.07 -17.15 -5.42
C LEU A 241 -16.65 -18.57 -5.36
N ARG A 242 -16.20 -19.38 -4.41
CA ARG A 242 -16.73 -20.73 -4.21
C ARG A 242 -18.19 -20.72 -3.73
N ALA A 243 -18.55 -19.79 -2.86
CA ALA A 243 -19.94 -19.64 -2.41
C ALA A 243 -20.87 -19.19 -3.53
N LYS A 244 -20.39 -18.30 -4.41
CA LYS A 244 -21.14 -17.85 -5.61
C LYS A 244 -21.27 -18.94 -6.69
N GLY A 245 -20.33 -19.86 -6.77
CA GLY A 245 -20.28 -20.90 -7.80
C GLY A 245 -19.84 -20.43 -9.18
N PHE A 246 -19.49 -19.15 -9.34
CA PHE A 246 -18.98 -18.56 -10.58
C PHE A 246 -18.04 -17.38 -10.29
N ALA A 247 -17.21 -17.03 -11.27
CA ALA A 247 -16.39 -15.81 -11.21
C ALA A 247 -17.14 -14.66 -11.90
N PRO A 248 -17.53 -13.60 -11.16
CA PRO A 248 -18.15 -12.42 -11.77
C PRO A 248 -17.14 -11.68 -12.65
N ARG A 249 -17.62 -10.93 -13.64
CA ARG A 249 -16.80 -9.98 -14.36
C ARG A 249 -16.55 -8.79 -13.44
N LEU A 250 -15.29 -8.47 -13.18
CA LEU A 250 -14.87 -7.33 -12.36
C LEU A 250 -14.43 -6.12 -13.22
N ALA A 251 -14.33 -6.31 -14.54
CA ALA A 251 -14.07 -5.27 -15.53
C ALA A 251 -14.79 -5.59 -16.83
N GLU A 252 -15.29 -4.58 -17.51
CA GLU A 252 -15.72 -4.68 -18.90
C GLU A 252 -14.48 -4.52 -19.80
N LEU A 253 -14.34 -5.44 -20.76
CA LEU A 253 -13.27 -5.44 -21.76
C LEU A 253 -13.75 -4.75 -23.04
#